data_777f20aad7f31d28142464e59815ef10
#
_entry.id   777f20aad7f31d28142464e59815ef10
#
_cell.length_a   1.000
_cell.length_b   1.000
_cell.length_c   1.000
_cell.angle_alpha   90.00
_cell.angle_beta   90.00
_cell.angle_gamma   90.00
#
_symmetry.space_group_name_H-M   'P 1'
#
loop_
_entity.id
_entity.type
_entity.pdbx_description
1 polymer ?
#
loop_
_entity_poly.entity_id
_entity_poly.type
_entity_poly.pdbx_seq_one_letter_code
_entity_poly.pdbx_strand_id
1 'polypeptide(L)' 'MPVIKSNLRLLMAEHRIDDITELMMKSGLSRNSINKLYRETNIETVKLETLFKLCDTFNCELSDLIEYIPEQVGKENI' A
#
# COMPACT_ATOMS: atom_id res chain seq x y z
N MET A 1 8.90 16.99 -4.07
CA MET A 1 8.27 16.31 -2.95
C MET A 1 8.46 14.82 -3.05
N PRO A 2 8.63 14.14 -1.94
CA PRO A 2 8.72 12.69 -2.01
C PRO A 2 7.39 12.10 -2.44
N VAL A 3 7.45 10.94 -3.06
CA VAL A 3 6.27 10.29 -3.56
C VAL A 3 6.20 8.88 -3.00
N ILE A 4 5.01 8.49 -2.54
CA ILE A 4 4.78 7.12 -2.12
C ILE A 4 3.80 6.51 -3.10
N LYS A 5 4.22 5.40 -3.71
CA LYS A 5 3.37 4.69 -4.64
C LYS A 5 2.82 3.44 -3.99
N SER A 6 1.62 3.07 -4.35
CA SER A 6 0.98 1.88 -3.83
C SER A 6 0.84 0.86 -4.95
N ASN A 7 1.20 -0.38 -4.64
CA ASN A 7 1.02 -1.49 -5.58
C ASN A 7 -0.19 -2.33 -5.18
N LEU A 8 -1.09 -1.76 -4.38
CA LEU A 8 -2.22 -2.52 -3.85
C LEU A 8 -3.06 -3.11 -4.97
N ARG A 9 -3.36 -2.31 -5.99
CA ARG A 9 -4.20 -2.82 -7.10
C ARG A 9 -3.53 -3.99 -7.81
N LEU A 10 -2.21 -3.92 -7.99
CA LEU A 10 -1.48 -4.98 -8.64
C LEU A 10 -1.52 -6.25 -7.80
N LEU A 11 -1.30 -6.12 -6.49
CA LEU A 11 -1.36 -7.26 -5.60
C LEU A 11 -2.76 -7.87 -5.56
N MET A 12 -3.79 -7.03 -5.55
CA MET A 12 -5.16 -7.51 -5.59
C MET A 12 -5.39 -8.34 -6.86
N ALA A 13 -4.92 -7.82 -7.99
CA ALA A 13 -5.08 -8.53 -9.26
C ALA A 13 -4.35 -9.86 -9.25
N GLU A 14 -3.13 -9.88 -8.72
CA GLU A 14 -2.33 -11.09 -8.67
C GLU A 14 -2.97 -12.16 -7.79
N HIS A 15 -3.67 -11.72 -6.73
CA HIS A 15 -4.32 -12.64 -5.81
C HIS A 15 -5.80 -12.82 -6.12
N ARG A 16 -6.24 -12.29 -7.25
CA ARG A 16 -7.63 -12.42 -7.71
C ARG A 16 -8.65 -11.90 -6.72
N ILE A 17 -8.31 -10.81 -6.06
CA ILE A 17 -9.23 -10.11 -5.17
C ILE A 17 -9.87 -9.01 -6.01
N ASP A 18 -11.17 -9.15 -6.26
CA ASP A 18 -11.84 -8.30 -7.23
C ASP A 18 -12.29 -6.95 -6.70
N ASP A 19 -12.54 -6.85 -5.40
CA ASP A 19 -13.03 -5.60 -4.86
C ASP A 19 -12.54 -5.37 -3.45
N ILE A 20 -12.78 -4.15 -2.96
CA ILE A 20 -12.32 -3.74 -1.64
C ILE A 20 -13.03 -4.50 -0.54
N THR A 21 -14.29 -4.84 -0.74
CA THR A 21 -15.05 -5.59 0.27
C THR A 21 -14.40 -6.94 0.54
N GLU A 22 -13.98 -7.62 -0.50
CA GLU A 22 -13.30 -8.91 -0.33
C GLU A 22 -11.99 -8.72 0.42
N LEU A 23 -11.25 -7.68 0.10
CA LEU A 23 -9.99 -7.39 0.77
C LEU A 23 -10.21 -7.05 2.25
N MET A 24 -11.28 -6.32 2.56
CA MET A 24 -11.63 -6.02 3.94
C MET A 24 -11.84 -7.30 4.73
N MET A 25 -12.54 -8.26 4.13
CA MET A 25 -12.82 -9.51 4.80
C MET A 25 -11.55 -10.32 5.02
N LYS A 26 -10.65 -10.32 4.06
CA LYS A 26 -9.43 -11.10 4.16
C LYS A 26 -8.40 -10.48 5.08
N SER A 27 -8.34 -9.16 5.14
CA SER A 27 -7.32 -8.46 5.91
C SER A 27 -7.78 -8.00 7.28
N GLY A 28 -9.10 -7.88 7.47
CA GLY A 28 -9.63 -7.35 8.71
C GLY A 28 -9.51 -5.84 8.82
N LEU A 29 -9.22 -5.17 7.71
CA LEU A 29 -9.05 -3.72 7.71
C LEU A 29 -10.32 -3.01 7.32
N SER A 30 -10.42 -1.73 7.69
CA SER A 30 -11.56 -0.90 7.31
C SER A 30 -11.42 -0.44 5.86
N ARG A 31 -12.56 -0.09 5.28
CA ARG A 31 -12.57 0.42 3.91
C ARG A 31 -11.74 1.70 3.80
N ASN A 32 -11.82 2.56 4.82
CA ASN A 32 -11.05 3.81 4.81
C ASN A 32 -9.56 3.57 4.68
N SER A 33 -9.03 2.63 5.47
CA SER A 33 -7.60 2.35 5.43
C SER A 33 -7.18 1.80 4.06
N ILE A 34 -7.99 0.91 3.52
CA ILE A 34 -7.69 0.32 2.23
C ILE A 34 -7.80 1.35 1.12
N ASN A 35 -8.80 2.22 1.19
CA ASN A 35 -8.98 3.22 0.14
C ASN A 35 -7.82 4.18 0.00
N LYS A 36 -7.16 4.52 1.10
CA LYS A 36 -6.00 5.40 1.00
C LYS A 36 -4.95 4.81 0.09
N LEU A 37 -4.70 3.51 0.23
CA LEU A 37 -3.73 2.82 -0.62
C LEU A 37 -4.30 2.57 -2.00
N TYR A 38 -5.56 2.23 -2.10
CA TYR A 38 -6.18 1.93 -3.39
C TYR A 38 -6.21 3.16 -4.29
N ARG A 39 -6.52 4.32 -3.72
CA ARG A 39 -6.59 5.56 -4.48
C ARG A 39 -5.30 6.35 -4.45
N GLU A 40 -4.32 5.86 -3.70
CA GLU A 40 -3.03 6.51 -3.54
C GLU A 40 -3.18 7.95 -3.04
N THR A 41 -4.03 8.13 -2.01
CA THR A 41 -4.23 9.43 -1.39
C THR A 41 -3.86 9.36 0.08
N ASN A 42 -3.10 10.33 0.54
CA ASN A 42 -2.69 10.42 1.94
C ASN A 42 -2.06 9.14 2.47
N ILE A 43 -1.29 8.47 1.64
CA ILE A 43 -0.66 7.22 2.03
C ILE A 43 0.23 7.40 3.24
N GLU A 44 0.85 8.58 3.37
CA GLU A 44 1.75 8.86 4.49
C GLU A 44 1.03 8.84 5.83
N THR A 45 -0.29 8.85 5.85
CA THR A 45 -1.05 8.80 7.10
C THR A 45 -1.49 7.38 7.44
N VAL A 46 -1.17 6.41 6.61
CA VAL A 46 -1.54 5.02 6.86
C VAL A 46 -0.62 4.44 7.91
N LYS A 47 -1.21 3.74 8.88
CA LYS A 47 -0.41 3.17 9.96
C LYS A 47 0.39 1.97 9.48
N LEU A 48 1.56 1.78 10.07
CA LEU A 48 2.37 0.62 9.73
C LEU A 48 1.62 -0.68 9.99
N GLU A 49 0.80 -0.71 11.06
CA GLU A 49 0.01 -1.90 11.36
C GLU A 49 -0.89 -2.27 10.19
N THR A 50 -1.49 -1.28 9.54
CA THR A 50 -2.32 -1.51 8.36
C THR A 50 -1.50 -2.14 7.24
N LEU A 51 -0.30 -1.62 7.04
CA LEU A 51 0.58 -2.14 6.00
C LEU A 51 1.00 -3.57 6.31
N PHE A 52 1.29 -3.86 7.58
CA PHE A 52 1.68 -5.20 7.98
C PHE A 52 0.55 -6.20 7.74
N LYS A 53 -0.70 -5.81 8.03
CA LYS A 53 -1.83 -6.69 7.81
C LYS A 53 -2.01 -6.99 6.31
N LEU A 54 -1.78 -6.00 5.47
CA LEU A 54 -1.86 -6.22 4.03
C LEU A 54 -0.73 -7.12 3.54
N CYS A 55 0.47 -6.94 4.08
CA CYS A 55 1.57 -7.83 3.74
C CYS A 55 1.26 -9.27 4.12
N ASP A 56 0.64 -9.47 5.29
CA ASP A 56 0.24 -10.80 5.70
C ASP A 56 -0.82 -11.38 4.77
N THR A 57 -1.78 -10.54 4.39
CA THR A 57 -2.87 -10.97 3.52
C THR A 57 -2.35 -11.42 2.15
N PHE A 58 -1.41 -10.67 1.61
CA PHE A 58 -0.84 -10.97 0.29
C PHE A 58 0.40 -11.84 0.35
N ASN A 59 0.87 -12.15 1.57
CA ASN A 59 2.09 -12.92 1.78
C ASN A 59 3.25 -12.29 1.01
N CYS A 60 3.46 -11.02 1.22
CA CYS A 60 4.50 -10.27 0.51
C CYS A 60 5.27 -9.39 1.47
N GLU A 61 6.35 -8.80 0.97
CA GLU A 61 7.15 -7.87 1.76
C GLU A 61 6.59 -6.47 1.63
N LEU A 62 6.95 -5.60 2.57
CA LEU A 62 6.47 -4.23 2.53
C LEU A 62 6.88 -3.53 1.24
N SER A 63 8.08 -3.83 0.74
CA SER A 63 8.55 -3.23 -0.51
C SER A 63 7.74 -3.66 -1.72
N ASP A 64 7.03 -4.78 -1.60
CA ASP A 64 6.14 -5.21 -2.69
C ASP A 64 4.83 -4.44 -2.65
N LEU A 65 4.47 -3.92 -1.47
CA LEU A 65 3.19 -3.25 -1.29
C LEU A 65 3.28 -1.76 -1.58
N ILE A 66 4.30 -1.10 -1.07
CA ILE A 66 4.46 0.33 -1.29
C ILE A 66 5.89 0.63 -1.71
N GLU A 67 6.04 1.76 -2.39
CA GLU A 67 7.34 2.18 -2.87
C GLU A 67 7.53 3.65 -2.52
N TYR A 68 8.64 3.98 -1.89
CA TYR A 68 8.93 5.36 -1.51
C TYR A 68 9.98 5.94 -2.45
N ILE A 69 9.64 7.03 -3.08
CA ILE A 69 10.56 7.73 -3.98
C ILE A 69 10.89 9.07 -3.34
N PRO A 70 12.10 9.24 -2.82
CA PRO A 70 12.47 10.49 -2.16
C PRO A 70 12.62 11.60 -3.18
N GLU A 71 12.74 12.82 -2.68
CA GLU A 71 12.96 13.95 -3.54
C GLU A 71 14.28 13.80 -4.26
N GLN A 72 14.29 14.28 -5.48
CA GLN A 72 15.42 14.17 -6.31
C GLN A 72 16.65 14.78 -5.81
N VAL A 73 16.51 15.85 -5.14
CA VAL A 73 17.68 16.54 -4.68
C VAL A 73 18.63 15.70 -3.93
N GLY A 74 18.11 14.69 -3.33
CA GLY A 74 19.01 13.88 -2.56
C GLY A 74 20.14 13.37 -3.31
N LYS A 75 20.02 13.40 -4.52
CA LYS A 75 20.98 12.82 -5.19
C LYS A 75 22.11 13.47 -5.22
N GLU A 76 22.17 14.36 -5.10
CA GLU A 76 23.28 14.83 -5.21
C GLU A 76 23.97 14.91 -4.16
N ASN A 77 23.86 14.84 -3.60
CA ASN A 77 24.66 14.95 -2.75
C ASN A 77 25.41 14.18 -2.36
N ILE A 78 25.38 13.78 -2.78
CA ILE A 78 26.24 13.10 -2.46
C ILE A 78 27.07 13.10 -2.55
#